data_3728fa677a85fefc31f9bb917e667056
#
_entry.id   3728fa677a85fefc31f9bb917e667056
#
_cell.length_a   1.000
_cell.length_b   1.000
_cell.length_c   1.000
_cell.angle_alpha   90.00
_cell.angle_beta   90.00
_cell.angle_gamma   90.00
#
_symmetry.space_group_name_H-M   'P 1'
#
loop_
_entity.id
_entity.type
_entity.pdbx_description
1 polymer ?
#
loop_
_entity_poly.entity_id
_entity_poly.type
_entity_poly.pdbx_seq_one_letter_code
_entity_poly.pdbx_strand_id
1 'polypeptide(L)'
;DATGYGAAGGGTIGYMPLEQMRQENLDERCDEWALASVMYWMLVGKNPFFAPDLKRAEAAIEDAELVLPSLCWDDLSPEVDEILFCALDPDREQRFDSVDEFAKAFMPHLGRVKQGTKDLARLVEDAKNPESEPEEEVREVRPHIPLRYRITDAQIAGAGRVCGGVGSALLAGAAASLISVTAGLTNPLFWVCVVAALVLGVLKSHVGVLASSIFLGAGLIAHGAPALGIVFIIVSGLWWYFVGQTRGSAANVCLAAPIAGAVGLAPLVPLVSGFMLRPVRALVCSAYAAFMMAVLVALGAGAPDMSVSIPDAAAPFFGWNAFALVQGAVSPDIQHAFGSLLTAPSFWCGFAGWIGVSGLVSLIRLRPTRAFAFLSVLVGGAVLTLVMMAVVFVNAPSATTSLVGATSVGSGLLGMPALELTQVISLLVSV
;
A
#
# COMPACT_ATOMS: atom_id res chain seq x y z
N ASP A 1 -11.72 4.38 44.55
CA ASP A 1 -10.91 4.09 45.74
C ASP A 1 -9.47 4.49 45.51
N ALA A 2 -9.11 5.69 45.99
CA ALA A 2 -7.76 6.24 45.92
C ALA A 2 -6.85 5.57 46.96
N THR A 3 -6.59 4.31 46.80
CA THR A 3 -5.51 3.62 47.51
C THR A 3 -4.63 2.99 46.44
N GLY A 4 -3.72 3.82 45.90
CA GLY A 4 -2.74 3.42 44.90
C GLY A 4 -1.79 2.34 45.40
N TYR A 5 -2.16 1.11 45.21
CA TYR A 5 -1.36 -0.09 45.07
C TYR A 5 -2.31 -1.19 44.58
N GLY A 6 -2.98 -0.93 43.45
CA GLY A 6 -3.67 -1.98 42.69
C GLY A 6 -2.62 -2.84 42.00
N ALA A 7 -2.62 -4.12 42.34
CA ALA A 7 -1.77 -5.11 41.71
C ALA A 7 -1.88 -4.98 40.17
N ALA A 8 -0.78 -4.71 39.54
CA ALA A 8 -0.61 -4.76 38.08
C ALA A 8 -1.11 -6.12 37.58
N GLY A 9 -2.22 -6.15 36.85
CA GLY A 9 -2.73 -7.36 36.24
C GLY A 9 -4.24 -7.45 36.06
N GLY A 10 -5.03 -6.51 36.51
CA GLY A 10 -6.48 -6.53 36.35
C GLY A 10 -7.01 -5.49 35.40
N GLY A 11 -7.10 -5.82 34.11
CA GLY A 11 -7.75 -4.98 33.11
C GLY A 11 -8.02 -5.77 31.84
N THR A 12 -9.03 -5.34 31.07
CA THR A 12 -9.35 -5.97 29.79
C THR A 12 -8.45 -5.40 28.69
N ILE A 13 -7.67 -6.26 28.06
CA ILE A 13 -6.82 -5.88 26.90
C ILE A 13 -7.69 -5.16 25.87
N GLY A 14 -7.21 -4.01 25.39
CA GLY A 14 -7.94 -3.14 24.46
C GLY A 14 -8.59 -1.93 25.11
N TYR A 15 -8.70 -1.89 26.47
CA TYR A 15 -9.22 -0.74 27.22
C TYR A 15 -8.19 -0.17 28.20
N MET A 16 -7.01 -0.80 28.29
CA MET A 16 -5.90 -0.32 29.13
C MET A 16 -5.04 0.67 28.36
N PRO A 17 -4.67 1.82 28.96
CA PRO A 17 -3.68 2.72 28.39
C PRO A 17 -2.24 2.19 28.52
N LEU A 18 -1.29 2.82 27.84
CA LEU A 18 0.12 2.40 27.83
C LEU A 18 0.76 2.38 29.21
N GLU A 19 0.52 3.41 30.03
CA GLU A 19 1.05 3.52 31.40
C GLU A 19 0.58 2.37 32.29
N GLN A 20 -0.66 1.88 32.12
CA GLN A 20 -1.16 0.71 32.83
C GLN A 20 -0.50 -0.59 32.33
N MET A 21 -0.32 -0.73 31.02
CA MET A 21 0.38 -1.89 30.44
C MET A 21 1.84 -1.94 30.86
N ARG A 22 2.49 -0.77 30.98
CA ARG A 22 3.90 -0.62 31.37
C ARG A 22 4.12 -0.61 32.88
N GLN A 23 3.04 -0.71 33.67
CA GLN A 23 3.09 -0.68 35.13
C GLN A 23 3.72 0.62 35.68
N GLU A 24 3.45 1.74 35.05
CA GLU A 24 3.87 3.06 35.47
C GLU A 24 2.93 3.61 36.57
N ASN A 25 3.22 4.82 37.07
CA ASN A 25 2.34 5.49 38.01
C ASN A 25 1.00 5.82 37.35
N LEU A 26 -0.09 5.32 37.90
CA LEU A 26 -1.44 5.51 37.40
C LEU A 26 -2.08 6.73 38.04
N ASP A 27 -2.82 7.49 37.25
CA ASP A 27 -3.66 8.59 37.66
C ASP A 27 -5.08 8.44 37.08
N GLU A 28 -5.96 9.43 37.31
CA GLU A 28 -7.34 9.42 36.83
C GLU A 28 -7.50 9.43 35.32
N ARG A 29 -6.44 9.77 34.55
CA ARG A 29 -6.41 9.74 33.09
C ARG A 29 -6.47 8.31 32.53
N CYS A 30 -6.19 7.29 33.35
CA CYS A 30 -6.40 5.90 32.97
C CYS A 30 -7.91 5.58 32.83
N ASP A 31 -8.73 6.11 33.72
CA ASP A 31 -10.19 5.94 33.66
C ASP A 31 -10.79 6.75 32.51
N GLU A 32 -10.23 7.91 32.20
CA GLU A 32 -10.58 8.71 31.02
C GLU A 32 -10.32 7.91 29.73
N TRP A 33 -9.13 7.34 29.58
CA TRP A 33 -8.78 6.50 28.42
C TRP A 33 -9.77 5.32 28.28
N ALA A 34 -10.06 4.63 29.38
CA ALA A 34 -10.97 3.49 29.36
C ALA A 34 -12.37 3.90 28.91
N LEU A 35 -12.90 5.03 29.44
CA LEU A 35 -14.18 5.59 29.05
C LEU A 35 -14.18 6.02 27.56
N ALA A 36 -13.16 6.74 27.12
CA ALA A 36 -13.02 7.18 25.75
C ALA A 36 -12.94 5.98 24.79
N SER A 37 -12.25 4.91 25.17
CA SER A 37 -12.17 3.67 24.37
C SER A 37 -13.54 3.00 24.21
N VAL A 38 -14.36 2.97 25.25
CA VAL A 38 -15.73 2.44 25.19
C VAL A 38 -16.61 3.33 24.29
N MET A 39 -16.54 4.65 24.46
CA MET A 39 -17.29 5.59 23.63
C MET A 39 -16.90 5.51 22.17
N TYR A 40 -15.61 5.43 21.89
CA TYR A 40 -15.09 5.23 20.55
C TYR A 40 -15.63 3.92 19.93
N TRP A 41 -15.57 2.81 20.70
CA TRP A 41 -16.13 1.54 20.25
C TRP A 41 -17.63 1.63 19.95
N MET A 42 -18.42 2.31 20.78
CA MET A 42 -19.85 2.51 20.57
C MET A 42 -20.14 3.29 19.28
N LEU A 43 -19.33 4.29 18.95
CA LEU A 43 -19.52 5.13 17.77
C LEU A 43 -18.98 4.49 16.48
N VAL A 44 -17.89 3.75 16.55
CA VAL A 44 -17.20 3.19 15.38
C VAL A 44 -17.53 1.71 15.17
N GLY A 45 -18.05 1.02 16.21
CA GLY A 45 -18.36 -0.41 16.17
C GLY A 45 -17.14 -1.33 16.27
N LYS A 46 -15.93 -0.78 16.42
CA LYS A 46 -14.68 -1.54 16.53
C LYS A 46 -13.72 -0.87 17.50
N ASN A 47 -13.13 -1.65 18.42
CA ASN A 47 -12.04 -1.18 19.27
C ASN A 47 -10.70 -1.41 18.54
N PRO A 48 -9.92 -0.35 18.20
CA PRO A 48 -8.68 -0.48 17.46
C PRO A 48 -7.54 -1.05 18.30
N PHE A 49 -7.64 -1.02 19.62
CA PHE A 49 -6.61 -1.44 20.57
C PHE A 49 -6.78 -2.90 21.02
N PHE A 50 -7.85 -3.57 20.58
CA PHE A 50 -8.09 -4.96 20.94
C PHE A 50 -7.07 -5.88 20.30
N ALA A 51 -6.31 -6.62 21.12
CA ALA A 51 -5.27 -7.53 20.68
C ALA A 51 -5.25 -8.78 21.58
N PRO A 52 -4.69 -9.91 21.10
CA PRO A 52 -4.64 -11.16 21.83
C PRO A 52 -3.64 -11.15 23.01
N ASP A 53 -2.71 -10.21 23.04
CA ASP A 53 -1.70 -10.07 24.09
C ASP A 53 -1.32 -8.60 24.32
N LEU A 54 -0.76 -8.31 25.51
CA LEU A 54 -0.38 -6.96 25.93
C LEU A 54 0.62 -6.30 24.97
N LYS A 55 1.60 -7.03 24.48
CA LYS A 55 2.63 -6.48 23.60
C LYS A 55 2.06 -6.02 22.24
N ARG A 56 1.07 -6.74 21.73
CA ARG A 56 0.37 -6.36 20.52
C ARG A 56 -0.60 -5.21 20.75
N ALA A 57 -1.24 -5.17 21.92
CA ALA A 57 -2.08 -4.05 22.31
C ALA A 57 -1.27 -2.76 22.45
N GLU A 58 -0.11 -2.82 23.09
CA GLU A 58 0.84 -1.70 23.18
C GLU A 58 1.24 -1.21 21.78
N ALA A 59 1.64 -2.09 20.89
CA ALA A 59 1.95 -1.74 19.50
C ALA A 59 0.73 -1.19 18.74
N ALA A 60 -0.48 -1.66 19.04
CA ALA A 60 -1.69 -1.15 18.43
C ALA A 60 -2.01 0.28 18.89
N ILE A 61 -1.71 0.64 20.13
CA ILE A 61 -1.86 2.01 20.64
C ILE A 61 -0.81 2.94 20.01
N GLU A 62 0.46 2.54 19.99
CA GLU A 62 1.54 3.36 19.43
C GLU A 62 1.41 3.60 17.91
N ASP A 63 0.87 2.64 17.18
CA ASP A 63 0.68 2.69 15.73
C ASP A 63 -0.79 2.97 15.33
N ALA A 64 -1.67 3.37 16.27
CA ALA A 64 -3.10 3.47 16.03
C ALA A 64 -3.45 4.48 14.94
N GLU A 65 -4.09 4.00 13.89
CA GLU A 65 -4.84 4.82 12.94
C GLU A 65 -6.32 4.82 13.38
N LEU A 66 -6.72 5.83 14.15
CA LEU A 66 -8.09 5.97 14.59
C LEU A 66 -9.00 6.40 13.43
N VAL A 67 -10.17 5.79 13.38
CA VAL A 67 -11.23 6.18 12.48
C VAL A 67 -11.95 7.38 13.06
N LEU A 68 -12.29 8.36 12.21
CA LEU A 68 -13.10 9.49 12.63
C LEU A 68 -14.55 9.03 12.88
N PRO A 69 -15.09 9.10 14.10
CA PRO A 69 -16.49 8.76 14.39
C PRO A 69 -17.52 9.54 13.56
N SER A 70 -17.23 10.81 13.25
CA SER A 70 -18.08 11.65 12.37
C SER A 70 -18.31 11.07 10.97
N LEU A 71 -17.54 10.07 10.60
CA LEU A 71 -17.68 9.40 9.31
C LEU A 71 -18.57 8.16 9.39
N CYS A 72 -18.82 7.69 10.58
CA CYS A 72 -19.74 6.59 10.83
C CYS A 72 -21.18 7.11 10.99
N TRP A 73 -21.31 8.38 11.37
CA TRP A 73 -22.59 9.01 11.71
C TRP A 73 -22.69 10.40 11.09
N ASP A 74 -23.58 10.59 10.13
CA ASP A 74 -23.77 11.87 9.41
C ASP A 74 -24.20 13.03 10.34
N ASP A 75 -24.85 12.73 11.44
CA ASP A 75 -25.35 13.70 12.43
C ASP A 75 -24.32 14.01 13.53
N LEU A 76 -23.14 13.37 13.52
CA LEU A 76 -22.13 13.58 14.54
C LEU A 76 -21.21 14.76 14.16
N SER A 77 -21.06 15.70 15.10
CA SER A 77 -20.17 16.84 14.89
C SER A 77 -18.71 16.41 14.75
N PRO A 78 -17.94 16.99 13.80
CA PRO A 78 -16.52 16.71 13.64
C PRO A 78 -15.67 17.03 14.88
N GLU A 79 -16.12 17.92 15.77
CA GLU A 79 -15.45 18.22 17.04
C GLU A 79 -15.35 17.00 17.96
N VAL A 80 -16.27 16.04 17.83
CA VAL A 80 -16.23 14.76 18.57
C VAL A 80 -14.99 13.94 18.21
N ASP A 81 -14.54 14.01 16.98
CA ASP A 81 -13.34 13.30 16.53
C ASP A 81 -12.10 13.84 17.27
N GLU A 82 -11.99 15.18 17.36
CA GLU A 82 -10.87 15.85 18.04
C GLU A 82 -10.87 15.55 19.53
N ILE A 83 -12.05 15.57 20.18
CA ILE A 83 -12.21 15.29 21.59
C ILE A 83 -11.81 13.83 21.90
N LEU A 84 -12.28 12.87 21.11
CA LEU A 84 -11.94 11.47 21.29
C LEU A 84 -10.47 11.19 21.00
N PHE A 85 -9.88 11.86 20.02
CA PHE A 85 -8.48 11.68 19.69
C PHE A 85 -7.55 12.27 20.75
N CYS A 86 -7.95 13.39 21.38
CA CYS A 86 -7.26 13.92 22.53
C CYS A 86 -7.33 12.93 23.71
N ALA A 87 -8.51 12.42 24.05
CA ALA A 87 -8.69 11.46 25.15
C ALA A 87 -8.00 10.10 24.91
N LEU A 88 -7.77 9.74 23.65
CA LEU A 88 -7.09 8.51 23.22
C LEU A 88 -5.66 8.77 22.72
N ASP A 89 -5.02 9.83 23.19
CA ASP A 89 -3.61 10.08 22.87
C ASP A 89 -2.70 9.10 23.64
N PRO A 90 -1.75 8.43 22.97
CA PRO A 90 -0.78 7.56 23.64
C PRO A 90 -0.02 8.25 24.77
N ASP A 91 0.30 9.55 24.60
CA ASP A 91 0.92 10.38 25.64
C ASP A 91 -0.16 10.93 26.58
N ARG A 92 -0.17 10.45 27.83
CA ARG A 92 -1.13 10.88 28.83
C ARG A 92 -1.13 12.39 29.11
N GLU A 93 0.00 13.07 28.88
CA GLU A 93 0.10 14.53 29.11
C GLU A 93 -0.62 15.34 28.03
N GLN A 94 -1.01 14.71 26.93
CA GLN A 94 -1.80 15.31 25.86
C GLN A 94 -3.31 15.07 26.02
N ARG A 95 -3.71 14.25 27.03
CA ARG A 95 -5.11 13.97 27.34
C ARG A 95 -5.71 15.08 28.20
N PHE A 96 -7.03 14.99 28.44
CA PHE A 96 -7.67 15.84 29.44
C PHE A 96 -7.14 15.52 30.85
N ASP A 97 -7.18 16.51 31.73
CA ASP A 97 -6.66 16.31 33.09
C ASP A 97 -7.56 15.42 33.97
N SER A 98 -8.82 15.24 33.58
CA SER A 98 -9.78 14.42 34.29
C SER A 98 -10.92 13.94 33.42
N VAL A 99 -11.60 12.86 33.89
CA VAL A 99 -12.85 12.35 33.26
C VAL A 99 -13.93 13.44 33.21
N ASP A 100 -13.96 14.35 34.19
CA ASP A 100 -14.93 15.44 34.23
C ASP A 100 -14.69 16.48 33.15
N GLU A 101 -13.45 16.79 32.83
CA GLU A 101 -13.09 17.68 31.71
C GLU A 101 -13.40 17.05 30.35
N PHE A 102 -13.04 15.80 30.16
CA PHE A 102 -13.44 15.04 29.00
C PHE A 102 -14.96 15.02 28.82
N ALA A 103 -15.72 14.71 29.90
CA ALA A 103 -17.16 14.69 29.85
C ALA A 103 -17.76 16.08 29.53
N LYS A 104 -17.23 17.16 30.08
CA LYS A 104 -17.65 18.53 29.74
C LYS A 104 -17.42 18.89 28.26
N ALA A 105 -16.31 18.45 27.70
CA ALA A 105 -16.03 18.64 26.27
C ALA A 105 -16.95 17.80 25.37
N PHE A 106 -17.23 16.56 25.76
CA PHE A 106 -17.95 15.59 24.95
C PHE A 106 -19.48 15.74 25.00
N MET A 107 -20.04 16.02 26.19
CA MET A 107 -21.50 16.07 26.42
C MET A 107 -22.28 17.04 25.51
N PRO A 108 -21.75 18.24 25.17
CA PRO A 108 -22.47 19.16 24.27
C PRO A 108 -22.78 18.59 22.90
N HIS A 109 -22.00 17.62 22.45
CA HIS A 109 -22.12 16.97 21.13
C HIS A 109 -22.97 15.71 21.16
N LEU A 110 -23.42 15.27 22.35
CA LEU A 110 -24.34 14.15 22.51
C LEU A 110 -25.79 14.57 22.28
N GLY A 111 -26.61 13.60 21.92
CA GLY A 111 -28.04 13.79 21.78
C GLY A 111 -28.74 14.16 23.09
N ARG A 112 -30.02 14.55 23.02
CA ARG A 112 -30.80 14.93 24.21
C ARG A 112 -31.05 13.72 25.08
N VAL A 113 -30.60 13.77 26.35
CA VAL A 113 -30.72 12.69 27.35
C VAL A 113 -32.15 12.16 27.46
N LYS A 114 -33.17 13.05 27.50
CA LYS A 114 -34.59 12.64 27.58
C LYS A 114 -35.04 11.82 26.37
N GLN A 115 -34.53 12.14 25.18
CA GLN A 115 -34.85 11.39 23.96
C GLN A 115 -34.17 10.05 23.98
N GLY A 116 -32.87 10.02 24.25
CA GLY A 116 -32.08 8.77 24.34
C GLY A 116 -32.62 7.79 25.39
N THR A 117 -33.02 8.29 26.57
CA THR A 117 -33.67 7.45 27.58
C THR A 117 -35.00 6.85 27.11
N LYS A 118 -35.77 7.63 26.34
CA LYS A 118 -37.05 7.17 25.78
C LYS A 118 -36.86 6.12 24.68
N ASP A 119 -35.87 6.35 23.82
CA ASP A 119 -35.54 5.43 22.74
C ASP A 119 -34.95 4.12 23.29
N LEU A 120 -34.09 4.20 24.32
CA LEU A 120 -33.57 3.03 25.01
C LEU A 120 -34.69 2.24 25.69
N ALA A 121 -35.62 2.93 26.40
CA ALA A 121 -36.76 2.28 27.06
C ALA A 121 -37.67 1.56 26.04
N ARG A 122 -37.86 2.15 24.86
CA ARG A 122 -38.60 1.53 23.76
C ARG A 122 -37.88 0.29 23.21
N LEU A 123 -36.61 0.37 22.96
CA LEU A 123 -35.80 -0.79 22.51
C LEU A 123 -35.82 -1.94 23.52
N VAL A 124 -35.79 -1.63 24.81
CA VAL A 124 -35.87 -2.64 25.89
C VAL A 124 -37.26 -3.27 25.94
N GLU A 125 -38.35 -2.49 25.74
CA GLU A 125 -39.71 -2.98 25.70
C GLU A 125 -39.97 -3.86 24.50
N ASP A 126 -39.51 -3.44 23.33
CA ASP A 126 -39.58 -4.19 22.06
C ASP A 126 -38.79 -5.52 22.16
N ALA A 127 -37.66 -5.52 22.84
CA ALA A 127 -36.86 -6.74 23.07
C ALA A 127 -37.51 -7.69 24.08
N LYS A 128 -38.37 -7.19 24.99
CA LYS A 128 -39.12 -8.02 25.96
C LYS A 128 -40.38 -8.67 25.36
N ASN A 129 -40.94 -8.04 24.32
CA ASN A 129 -42.19 -8.49 23.69
C ASN A 129 -41.97 -8.73 22.20
N PRO A 130 -41.29 -9.80 21.80
CA PRO A 130 -40.95 -10.07 20.40
C PRO A 130 -42.16 -10.42 19.50
N GLU A 131 -43.39 -10.58 20.08
CA GLU A 131 -44.58 -10.98 19.33
C GLU A 131 -45.45 -9.79 18.83
N SER A 132 -45.04 -8.55 19.07
CA SER A 132 -45.84 -7.36 18.70
C SER A 132 -45.26 -6.55 17.53
N GLU A 133 -44.42 -7.12 16.69
CA GLU A 133 -43.99 -6.44 15.46
C GLU A 133 -45.07 -6.56 14.37
N PRO A 134 -45.73 -5.43 13.91
CA PRO A 134 -46.18 -5.37 12.55
C PRO A 134 -44.94 -5.47 11.67
N GLU A 135 -44.94 -6.29 10.63
CA GLU A 135 -43.98 -6.29 9.54
C GLU A 135 -43.93 -4.90 8.86
N GLU A 136 -43.48 -3.88 9.56
CA GLU A 136 -42.81 -2.76 8.93
C GLU A 136 -41.47 -3.30 8.50
N GLU A 137 -41.29 -3.44 7.17
CA GLU A 137 -39.96 -3.58 6.57
C GLU A 137 -39.03 -2.62 7.32
N VAL A 138 -38.30 -3.13 8.30
CA VAL A 138 -37.14 -2.46 8.85
C VAL A 138 -36.22 -2.30 7.66
N ARG A 139 -36.33 -1.15 7.02
CA ARG A 139 -35.32 -0.68 6.09
C ARG A 139 -34.07 -0.65 6.94
N GLU A 140 -33.33 -1.79 6.94
CA GLU A 140 -31.99 -1.84 7.48
C GLU A 140 -31.27 -0.65 6.86
N VAL A 141 -31.24 0.46 7.58
CA VAL A 141 -30.29 1.52 7.32
C VAL A 141 -28.95 0.88 7.62
N ARG A 142 -28.49 0.12 6.67
CA ARG A 142 -27.12 -0.42 6.72
C ARG A 142 -26.25 0.83 6.79
N PRO A 143 -25.59 1.08 7.93
CA PRO A 143 -24.66 2.20 8.01
C PRO A 143 -23.77 2.07 6.78
N HIS A 144 -23.61 3.14 6.03
CA HIS A 144 -22.77 3.16 4.84
C HIS A 144 -21.32 3.03 5.33
N ILE A 145 -20.99 1.82 5.81
CA ILE A 145 -19.65 1.48 6.26
C ILE A 145 -18.76 1.57 5.02
N PRO A 146 -17.88 2.56 4.93
CA PRO A 146 -16.96 2.69 3.82
C PRO A 146 -16.24 1.37 3.57
N LEU A 147 -15.99 1.03 2.31
CA LEU A 147 -15.47 -0.28 1.88
C LEU A 147 -14.24 -0.73 2.68
N ARG A 148 -13.39 0.23 3.08
CA ARG A 148 -12.18 -0.03 3.88
C ARG A 148 -12.47 -0.64 5.27
N TYR A 149 -13.67 -0.44 5.85
CA TYR A 149 -14.07 -1.02 7.14
C TYR A 149 -14.76 -2.36 7.00
N ARG A 150 -15.17 -2.72 5.77
CA ARG A 150 -15.62 -4.08 5.46
C ARG A 150 -14.47 -5.04 5.27
N ILE A 151 -13.26 -4.52 5.05
CA ILE A 151 -12.06 -5.33 4.85
C ILE A 151 -11.48 -5.64 6.23
N THR A 152 -11.55 -6.89 6.65
CA THR A 152 -10.98 -7.34 7.92
C THR A 152 -9.45 -7.40 7.82
N ASP A 153 -8.75 -7.24 8.97
CA ASP A 153 -7.29 -7.38 9.03
C ASP A 153 -6.81 -8.74 8.47
N ALA A 154 -7.63 -9.79 8.63
CA ALA A 154 -7.38 -11.10 8.04
C ALA A 154 -7.40 -11.08 6.49
N GLN A 155 -8.29 -10.29 5.90
CA GLN A 155 -8.36 -10.12 4.43
C GLN A 155 -7.18 -9.31 3.90
N ILE A 156 -6.76 -8.25 4.61
CA ILE A 156 -5.57 -7.47 4.27
C ILE A 156 -4.33 -8.35 4.37
N ALA A 157 -4.19 -9.13 5.45
CA ALA A 157 -3.10 -10.08 5.61
C ALA A 157 -3.14 -11.18 4.53
N GLY A 158 -4.33 -11.66 4.16
CA GLY A 158 -4.54 -12.59 3.06
C GLY A 158 -4.11 -12.03 1.71
N ALA A 159 -4.52 -10.81 1.38
CA ALA A 159 -4.11 -10.12 0.17
C ALA A 159 -2.59 -9.92 0.11
N GLY A 160 -1.96 -9.53 1.25
CA GLY A 160 -0.51 -9.43 1.36
C GLY A 160 0.21 -10.75 1.11
N ARG A 161 -0.31 -11.87 1.62
CA ARG A 161 0.23 -13.22 1.37
C ARG A 161 0.12 -13.62 -0.10
N VAL A 162 -1.03 -13.37 -0.72
CA VAL A 162 -1.24 -13.64 -2.15
C VAL A 162 -0.28 -12.80 -3.01
N CYS A 163 -0.17 -11.50 -2.72
CA CYS A 163 0.77 -10.60 -3.38
C CYS A 163 2.22 -11.12 -3.23
N GLY A 164 2.61 -11.49 -1.99
CA GLY A 164 3.92 -12.07 -1.71
C GLY A 164 4.20 -13.35 -2.49
N GLY A 165 3.22 -14.25 -2.58
CA GLY A 165 3.33 -15.50 -3.32
C GLY A 165 3.45 -15.28 -4.83
N VAL A 166 2.51 -14.55 -5.43
CA VAL A 166 2.47 -14.31 -6.89
C VAL A 166 3.71 -13.53 -7.35
N GLY A 167 4.11 -12.47 -6.61
CA GLY A 167 5.30 -11.70 -6.96
C GLY A 167 6.58 -12.53 -6.90
N SER A 168 6.73 -13.37 -5.87
CA SER A 168 7.87 -14.29 -5.76
C SER A 168 7.88 -15.34 -6.86
N ALA A 169 6.70 -15.85 -7.25
CA ALA A 169 6.54 -16.80 -8.34
C ALA A 169 6.93 -16.20 -9.70
N LEU A 170 6.54 -14.95 -9.97
CA LEU A 170 6.91 -14.24 -11.20
C LEU A 170 8.43 -14.02 -11.29
N LEU A 171 9.07 -13.60 -10.20
CA LEU A 171 10.53 -13.45 -10.16
C LEU A 171 11.25 -14.79 -10.34
N ALA A 172 10.75 -15.86 -9.71
CA ALA A 172 11.33 -17.19 -9.86
C ALA A 172 11.09 -17.76 -11.26
N GLY A 173 9.95 -17.48 -11.89
CA GLY A 173 9.69 -17.82 -13.28
C GLY A 173 10.66 -17.13 -14.25
N ALA A 174 10.90 -15.82 -14.01
CA ALA A 174 11.91 -15.08 -14.76
C ALA A 174 13.32 -15.70 -14.57
N ALA A 175 13.70 -16.04 -13.36
CA ALA A 175 14.96 -16.70 -13.05
C ALA A 175 15.10 -18.07 -13.74
N ALA A 176 14.05 -18.89 -13.65
CA ALA A 176 14.04 -20.24 -14.23
C ALA A 176 14.13 -20.21 -15.76
N SER A 177 13.61 -19.17 -16.40
CA SER A 177 13.73 -18.98 -17.87
C SER A 177 15.16 -18.67 -18.33
N LEU A 178 16.02 -18.17 -17.44
CA LEU A 178 17.42 -17.86 -17.73
C LEU A 178 18.36 -19.07 -17.65
N ILE A 179 17.95 -20.11 -16.92
CA ILE A 179 18.77 -21.29 -16.64
C ILE A 179 18.36 -22.41 -17.61
N SER A 180 19.27 -22.87 -18.46
CA SER A 180 18.97 -23.86 -19.49
C SER A 180 18.37 -25.16 -18.98
N VAL A 181 18.73 -25.57 -17.76
CA VAL A 181 18.20 -26.81 -17.13
C VAL A 181 16.74 -26.65 -16.71
N THR A 182 16.30 -25.45 -16.38
CA THR A 182 14.93 -25.16 -15.89
C THR A 182 14.06 -24.46 -16.93
N ALA A 183 14.63 -23.93 -17.98
CA ALA A 183 13.92 -23.14 -18.98
C ALA A 183 12.84 -23.96 -19.73
N GLY A 184 11.73 -23.30 -20.04
CA GLY A 184 10.63 -23.82 -20.83
C GLY A 184 9.42 -24.28 -20.02
N LEU A 185 8.22 -23.94 -20.50
CA LEU A 185 6.93 -24.25 -19.86
C LEU A 185 6.64 -25.76 -19.75
N THR A 186 7.23 -26.56 -20.64
CA THR A 186 7.10 -28.03 -20.65
C THR A 186 8.02 -28.70 -19.63
N ASN A 187 8.98 -27.96 -19.07
CA ASN A 187 9.95 -28.49 -18.12
C ASN A 187 9.32 -28.56 -16.69
N PRO A 188 9.23 -29.74 -16.08
CA PRO A 188 8.68 -29.84 -14.72
C PRO A 188 9.50 -29.08 -13.67
N LEU A 189 10.81 -28.94 -13.86
CA LEU A 189 11.67 -28.19 -12.93
C LEU A 189 11.34 -26.69 -12.91
N PHE A 190 10.89 -26.13 -14.04
CA PHE A 190 10.38 -24.75 -14.09
C PHE A 190 9.27 -24.56 -13.07
N TRP A 191 8.25 -25.41 -13.11
CA TRP A 191 7.11 -25.33 -12.22
C TRP A 191 7.45 -25.62 -10.76
N VAL A 192 8.40 -26.49 -10.49
CA VAL A 192 8.90 -26.74 -9.13
C VAL A 192 9.49 -25.45 -8.55
N CYS A 193 10.32 -24.73 -9.30
CA CYS A 193 10.89 -23.44 -8.85
C CYS A 193 9.80 -22.39 -8.61
N VAL A 194 8.84 -22.26 -9.54
CA VAL A 194 7.74 -21.30 -9.45
C VAL A 194 6.85 -21.59 -8.24
N VAL A 195 6.44 -22.85 -8.04
CA VAL A 195 5.59 -23.25 -6.92
C VAL A 195 6.33 -23.12 -5.58
N ALA A 196 7.60 -23.49 -5.52
CA ALA A 196 8.40 -23.31 -4.31
C ALA A 196 8.49 -21.83 -3.90
N ALA A 197 8.74 -20.93 -4.86
CA ALA A 197 8.78 -19.50 -4.61
C ALA A 197 7.39 -18.93 -4.21
N LEU A 198 6.32 -19.41 -4.83
CA LEU A 198 4.95 -19.07 -4.47
C LEU A 198 4.66 -19.44 -3.02
N VAL A 199 4.96 -20.66 -2.63
CA VAL A 199 4.74 -21.15 -1.25
C VAL A 199 5.55 -20.34 -0.25
N LEU A 200 6.83 -20.08 -0.53
CA LEU A 200 7.69 -19.26 0.34
C LEU A 200 7.13 -17.83 0.47
N GLY A 201 6.69 -17.23 -0.63
CA GLY A 201 6.10 -15.89 -0.63
C GLY A 201 4.77 -15.81 0.11
N VAL A 202 3.91 -16.83 0.03
CA VAL A 202 2.65 -16.93 0.79
C VAL A 202 2.91 -17.09 2.28
N LEU A 203 3.86 -17.95 2.66
CA LEU A 203 4.18 -18.20 4.07
C LEU A 203 4.86 -17.00 4.72
N LYS A 204 5.88 -16.44 4.06
CA LYS A 204 6.65 -15.28 4.56
C LYS A 204 7.12 -14.43 3.39
N SER A 205 6.41 -13.37 3.04
CA SER A 205 6.72 -12.51 1.89
C SER A 205 8.14 -11.94 1.91
N HIS A 206 8.69 -11.59 3.10
CA HIS A 206 10.07 -11.09 3.23
C HIS A 206 11.13 -12.16 2.91
N VAL A 207 10.85 -13.44 3.16
CA VAL A 207 11.73 -14.56 2.75
C VAL A 207 11.54 -14.84 1.27
N GLY A 208 10.29 -14.79 0.78
CA GLY A 208 9.97 -15.00 -0.63
C GLY A 208 10.68 -14.01 -1.55
N VAL A 209 10.66 -12.69 -1.21
CA VAL A 209 11.33 -11.67 -2.01
C VAL A 209 12.84 -11.86 -2.04
N LEU A 210 13.46 -12.20 -0.91
CA LEU A 210 14.90 -12.44 -0.85
C LEU A 210 15.29 -13.68 -1.67
N ALA A 211 14.61 -14.80 -1.43
CA ALA A 211 14.90 -16.07 -2.12
C ALA A 211 14.72 -15.94 -3.63
N SER A 212 13.62 -15.34 -4.09
CA SER A 212 13.36 -15.15 -5.53
C SER A 212 14.31 -14.14 -6.16
N SER A 213 14.75 -13.11 -5.41
CA SER A 213 15.77 -12.15 -5.90
C SER A 213 17.15 -12.80 -6.01
N ILE A 214 17.57 -13.60 -5.04
CA ILE A 214 18.82 -14.36 -5.12
C ILE A 214 18.77 -15.34 -6.31
N PHE A 215 17.63 -16.01 -6.51
CA PHE A 215 17.45 -16.94 -7.61
C PHE A 215 17.50 -16.22 -8.97
N LEU A 216 16.91 -15.03 -9.09
CA LEU A 216 17.00 -14.22 -10.28
C LEU A 216 18.45 -13.75 -10.54
N GLY A 217 19.16 -13.32 -9.51
CA GLY A 217 20.57 -12.95 -9.63
C GLY A 217 21.45 -14.13 -10.06
N ALA A 218 21.19 -15.33 -9.52
CA ALA A 218 21.88 -16.56 -9.96
C ALA A 218 21.55 -16.91 -11.42
N GLY A 219 20.30 -16.73 -11.85
CA GLY A 219 19.88 -16.87 -13.23
C GLY A 219 20.62 -15.93 -14.18
N LEU A 220 20.77 -14.65 -13.79
CA LEU A 220 21.54 -13.66 -14.55
C LEU A 220 23.02 -14.07 -14.71
N ILE A 221 23.64 -14.58 -13.64
CA ILE A 221 25.02 -15.09 -13.70
C ILE A 221 25.13 -16.26 -14.65
N ALA A 222 24.21 -17.23 -14.54
CA ALA A 222 24.18 -18.42 -15.39
C ALA A 222 23.94 -18.08 -16.88
N HIS A 223 23.19 -17.04 -17.19
CA HIS A 223 22.89 -16.60 -18.56
C HIS A 223 23.98 -15.72 -19.17
N GLY A 224 25.09 -15.45 -18.47
CA GLY A 224 26.21 -14.68 -19.00
C GLY A 224 26.25 -13.20 -18.63
N ALA A 225 25.45 -12.75 -17.65
CA ALA A 225 25.49 -11.41 -17.10
C ALA A 225 25.97 -11.37 -15.62
N PRO A 226 27.20 -11.84 -15.31
CA PRO A 226 27.64 -12.03 -13.94
C PRO A 226 27.74 -10.72 -13.14
N ALA A 227 28.19 -9.64 -13.75
CA ALA A 227 28.30 -8.35 -13.07
C ALA A 227 26.91 -7.84 -12.63
N LEU A 228 25.91 -7.89 -13.49
CA LEU A 228 24.55 -7.50 -13.19
C LEU A 228 23.93 -8.41 -12.12
N GLY A 229 24.13 -9.72 -12.21
CA GLY A 229 23.63 -10.69 -11.26
C GLY A 229 24.18 -10.47 -9.84
N ILE A 230 25.49 -10.23 -9.72
CA ILE A 230 26.15 -9.93 -8.43
C ILE A 230 25.61 -8.61 -7.85
N VAL A 231 25.55 -7.55 -8.65
CA VAL A 231 25.00 -6.27 -8.22
C VAL A 231 23.54 -6.42 -7.77
N PHE A 232 22.73 -7.17 -8.52
CA PHE A 232 21.34 -7.42 -8.18
C PHE A 232 21.19 -8.15 -6.83
N ILE A 233 22.01 -9.19 -6.57
CA ILE A 233 22.00 -9.92 -5.30
C ILE A 233 22.42 -8.99 -4.13
N ILE A 234 23.48 -8.19 -4.31
CA ILE A 234 23.96 -7.27 -3.28
C ILE A 234 22.89 -6.22 -2.95
N VAL A 235 22.33 -5.56 -3.97
CA VAL A 235 21.30 -4.54 -3.79
C VAL A 235 20.04 -5.12 -3.12
N SER A 236 19.62 -6.31 -3.55
CA SER A 236 18.48 -7.02 -2.93
C SER A 236 18.75 -7.39 -1.48
N GLY A 237 19.96 -7.85 -1.17
CA GLY A 237 20.38 -8.18 0.20
C GLY A 237 20.44 -6.96 1.11
N LEU A 238 21.01 -5.85 0.63
CA LEU A 238 21.05 -4.59 1.37
C LEU A 238 19.63 -4.03 1.60
N TRP A 239 18.81 -3.99 0.56
CA TRP A 239 17.42 -3.57 0.68
C TRP A 239 16.67 -4.44 1.71
N TRP A 240 16.84 -5.77 1.64
CA TRP A 240 16.21 -6.69 2.56
C TRP A 240 16.67 -6.46 4.00
N TYR A 241 17.96 -6.28 4.24
CA TYR A 241 18.52 -6.04 5.56
C TYR A 241 17.99 -4.76 6.21
N PHE A 242 17.95 -3.64 5.47
CA PHE A 242 17.56 -2.35 6.03
C PHE A 242 16.03 -2.12 6.05
N VAL A 243 15.29 -2.70 5.10
CA VAL A 243 13.87 -2.38 4.90
C VAL A 243 12.98 -3.62 4.86
N GLY A 244 13.42 -4.69 4.18
CA GLY A 244 12.59 -5.86 3.89
C GLY A 244 12.23 -6.70 5.12
N GLN A 245 13.04 -6.69 6.18
CA GLN A 245 12.75 -7.43 7.42
C GLN A 245 11.64 -6.78 8.25
N THR A 246 11.41 -5.49 8.09
CA THR A 246 10.45 -4.75 8.89
C THR A 246 9.03 -5.01 8.40
N ARG A 247 8.24 -5.72 9.22
CA ARG A 247 6.78 -5.94 9.06
C ARG A 247 6.35 -6.05 7.58
N GLY A 248 6.15 -7.20 7.04
CA GLY A 248 5.79 -7.64 5.68
C GLY A 248 5.25 -6.66 4.60
N SER A 249 4.80 -5.46 4.99
CA SER A 249 4.27 -4.43 4.09
C SER A 249 5.28 -3.94 3.04
N ALA A 250 6.54 -3.70 3.41
CA ALA A 250 7.57 -3.27 2.47
C ALA A 250 7.89 -4.36 1.44
N ALA A 251 7.97 -5.62 1.87
CA ALA A 251 8.17 -6.76 0.99
C ALA A 251 6.99 -6.94 0.02
N ASN A 252 5.75 -6.80 0.50
CA ASN A 252 4.56 -6.90 -0.33
C ASN A 252 4.49 -5.79 -1.38
N VAL A 253 4.84 -4.55 -1.04
CA VAL A 253 4.89 -3.43 -2.00
C VAL A 253 5.93 -3.69 -3.09
N CYS A 254 7.13 -4.18 -2.74
CA CYS A 254 8.14 -4.50 -3.75
C CYS A 254 7.75 -5.69 -4.63
N LEU A 255 7.10 -6.72 -4.07
CA LEU A 255 6.58 -7.85 -4.84
C LEU A 255 5.34 -7.50 -5.68
N ALA A 256 4.64 -6.43 -5.35
CA ALA A 256 3.57 -5.90 -6.20
C ALA A 256 4.11 -5.32 -7.52
N ALA A 257 5.38 -4.87 -7.57
CA ALA A 257 5.96 -4.28 -8.78
C ALA A 257 6.01 -5.25 -9.98
N PRO A 258 6.56 -6.48 -9.87
CA PRO A 258 6.52 -7.43 -10.99
C PRO A 258 5.10 -7.84 -11.38
N ILE A 259 4.15 -7.90 -10.43
CA ILE A 259 2.74 -8.20 -10.71
C ILE A 259 2.10 -7.05 -11.48
N ALA A 260 2.19 -5.84 -10.95
CA ALA A 260 1.63 -4.64 -11.60
C ALA A 260 2.28 -4.41 -12.98
N GLY A 261 3.60 -4.63 -13.07
CA GLY A 261 4.33 -4.52 -14.32
C GLY A 261 3.89 -5.52 -15.38
N ALA A 262 3.60 -6.78 -14.99
CA ALA A 262 3.14 -7.81 -15.92
C ALA A 262 1.77 -7.49 -16.56
N VAL A 263 0.95 -6.69 -15.90
CA VAL A 263 -0.37 -6.24 -16.40
C VAL A 263 -0.36 -4.79 -16.92
N GLY A 264 0.81 -4.16 -17.03
CA GLY A 264 0.94 -2.78 -17.52
C GLY A 264 0.56 -1.69 -16.49
N LEU A 265 0.39 -2.06 -15.23
CA LEU A 265 0.03 -1.15 -14.13
C LEU A 265 1.24 -0.74 -13.26
N ALA A 266 2.45 -0.86 -13.80
CA ALA A 266 3.68 -0.46 -13.10
C ALA A 266 3.63 0.98 -12.53
N PRO A 267 3.01 1.99 -13.20
CA PRO A 267 2.89 3.34 -12.67
C PRO A 267 2.20 3.44 -11.30
N LEU A 268 1.37 2.46 -10.91
CA LEU A 268 0.72 2.47 -9.59
C LEU A 268 1.68 2.17 -8.44
N VAL A 269 2.82 1.55 -8.69
CA VAL A 269 3.77 1.12 -7.65
C VAL A 269 4.26 2.26 -6.76
N PRO A 270 4.72 3.42 -7.29
CA PRO A 270 5.15 4.54 -6.46
C PRO A 270 4.01 5.15 -5.64
N LEU A 271 2.77 5.16 -6.15
CA LEU A 271 1.59 5.63 -5.42
C LEU A 271 1.29 4.70 -4.23
N VAL A 272 1.26 3.38 -4.48
CA VAL A 272 1.03 2.38 -3.43
C VAL A 272 2.14 2.42 -2.38
N SER A 273 3.41 2.53 -2.79
CA SER A 273 4.54 2.62 -1.86
C SER A 273 4.45 3.87 -0.97
N GLY A 274 4.14 5.02 -1.56
CA GLY A 274 3.97 6.28 -0.84
C GLY A 274 2.76 6.27 0.09
N PHE A 275 1.68 5.61 -0.31
CA PHE A 275 0.47 5.50 0.49
C PHE A 275 0.62 4.53 1.67
N MET A 276 1.34 3.43 1.53
CA MET A 276 1.44 2.37 2.53
C MET A 276 2.64 2.49 3.48
N LEU A 277 3.67 3.24 3.08
CA LEU A 277 4.94 3.27 3.80
C LEU A 277 5.30 4.67 4.28
N ARG A 278 6.09 4.75 5.37
CA ARG A 278 6.68 6.02 5.85
C ARG A 278 7.68 6.57 4.81
N PRO A 279 7.93 7.90 4.75
CA PRO A 279 8.64 8.55 3.64
C PRO A 279 9.97 7.89 3.25
N VAL A 280 10.86 7.63 4.19
CA VAL A 280 12.16 7.01 3.89
C VAL A 280 11.99 5.61 3.31
N ARG A 281 11.09 4.81 3.88
CA ARG A 281 10.82 3.45 3.38
C ARG A 281 10.14 3.47 2.02
N ALA A 282 9.23 4.43 1.79
CA ALA A 282 8.56 4.60 0.51
C ALA A 282 9.56 4.91 -0.61
N LEU A 283 10.50 5.83 -0.37
CA LEU A 283 11.58 6.18 -1.31
C LEU A 283 12.44 4.95 -1.65
N VAL A 284 12.92 4.23 -0.62
CA VAL A 284 13.80 3.07 -0.82
C VAL A 284 13.09 1.91 -1.50
N CYS A 285 11.83 1.63 -1.14
CA CYS A 285 11.03 0.59 -1.81
C CYS A 285 10.72 0.94 -3.26
N SER A 286 10.40 2.20 -3.55
CA SER A 286 10.14 2.66 -4.92
C SER A 286 11.39 2.60 -5.79
N ALA A 287 12.55 2.98 -5.24
CA ALA A 287 13.84 2.87 -5.92
C ALA A 287 14.20 1.41 -6.23
N TYR A 288 14.02 0.52 -5.25
CA TYR A 288 14.28 -0.92 -5.43
C TYR A 288 13.31 -1.55 -6.43
N ALA A 289 12.02 -1.18 -6.39
CA ALA A 289 11.02 -1.63 -7.35
C ALA A 289 11.37 -1.20 -8.78
N ALA A 290 11.77 0.06 -8.97
CA ALA A 290 12.20 0.57 -10.28
C ALA A 290 13.46 -0.14 -10.79
N PHE A 291 14.44 -0.39 -9.93
CA PHE A 291 15.64 -1.17 -10.26
C PHE A 291 15.29 -2.60 -10.68
N MET A 292 14.43 -3.27 -9.92
CA MET A 292 13.96 -4.62 -10.24
C MET A 292 13.23 -4.67 -11.58
N MET A 293 12.36 -3.68 -11.86
CA MET A 293 11.67 -3.57 -13.13
C MET A 293 12.65 -3.34 -14.29
N ALA A 294 13.68 -2.51 -14.11
CA ALA A 294 14.72 -2.30 -15.12
C ALA A 294 15.46 -3.61 -15.47
N VAL A 295 15.76 -4.43 -14.46
CA VAL A 295 16.35 -5.76 -14.68
C VAL A 295 15.41 -6.67 -15.46
N LEU A 296 14.11 -6.74 -15.07
CA LEU A 296 13.11 -7.56 -15.76
C LEU A 296 12.95 -7.16 -17.24
N VAL A 297 12.96 -5.87 -17.55
CA VAL A 297 12.90 -5.38 -18.93
C VAL A 297 14.18 -5.71 -19.70
N ALA A 298 15.35 -5.57 -19.07
CA ALA A 298 16.64 -5.93 -19.69
C ALA A 298 16.77 -7.43 -20.02
N LEU A 299 15.97 -8.30 -19.40
CA LEU A 299 15.90 -9.71 -19.77
C LEU A 299 15.35 -9.95 -21.19
N GLY A 300 14.90 -8.92 -21.87
CA GLY A 300 14.26 -9.04 -23.20
C GLY A 300 12.74 -9.07 -23.13
N ALA A 301 12.21 -9.01 -21.91
CA ALA A 301 10.78 -8.91 -21.66
C ALA A 301 10.27 -7.46 -21.84
N GLY A 302 10.51 -6.80 -22.95
CA GLY A 302 10.13 -5.43 -23.25
C GLY A 302 8.82 -4.94 -22.62
N ALA A 303 8.26 -3.85 -23.06
CA ALA A 303 6.94 -3.42 -22.60
C ALA A 303 5.88 -4.49 -22.94
N PRO A 304 4.79 -4.65 -22.13
CA PRO A 304 3.66 -5.50 -22.51
C PRO A 304 3.19 -5.10 -23.93
N ASP A 305 2.63 -6.08 -24.67
CA ASP A 305 2.06 -5.84 -26.00
C ASP A 305 0.93 -4.79 -25.92
N MET A 306 1.33 -3.56 -25.79
CA MET A 306 0.48 -2.39 -25.96
C MET A 306 0.69 -1.91 -27.39
N SER A 307 -0.38 -1.53 -28.04
CA SER A 307 -0.37 -0.98 -29.43
C SER A 307 0.46 0.30 -29.58
N VAL A 308 1.23 0.64 -28.58
CA VAL A 308 2.04 1.87 -28.49
C VAL A 308 3.51 1.54 -28.43
N SER A 309 4.27 2.14 -29.33
CA SER A 309 5.73 2.10 -29.32
C SER A 309 6.27 2.91 -28.13
N ILE A 310 6.48 2.24 -27.00
CA ILE A 310 7.15 2.82 -25.84
C ILE A 310 8.67 2.74 -26.10
N PRO A 311 9.42 3.83 -25.92
CA PRO A 311 10.89 3.78 -26.01
C PRO A 311 11.45 2.77 -25.00
N ASP A 312 12.41 1.95 -25.40
CA ASP A 312 12.98 0.87 -24.58
C ASP A 312 13.40 1.34 -23.18
N ALA A 313 13.99 2.54 -23.12
CA ALA A 313 14.42 3.12 -21.85
C ALA A 313 13.26 3.55 -20.90
N ALA A 314 12.05 3.72 -21.43
CA ALA A 314 10.85 4.04 -20.67
C ALA A 314 10.09 2.76 -20.23
N ALA A 315 10.33 1.65 -20.90
CA ALA A 315 9.63 0.39 -20.67
C ALA A 315 9.57 -0.05 -19.18
N PRO A 316 10.64 0.09 -18.37
CA PRO A 316 10.61 -0.30 -16.95
C PRO A 316 9.52 0.38 -16.13
N PHE A 317 9.10 1.58 -16.53
CA PHE A 317 8.10 2.37 -15.80
C PHE A 317 6.66 2.10 -16.24
N PHE A 318 6.47 1.39 -17.35
CA PHE A 318 5.14 1.00 -17.84
C PHE A 318 4.82 -0.47 -17.56
N GLY A 319 5.81 -1.35 -17.68
CA GLY A 319 5.63 -2.77 -17.40
C GLY A 319 6.66 -3.65 -18.09
N TRP A 320 6.45 -4.95 -18.02
CA TRP A 320 7.28 -5.98 -18.64
C TRP A 320 6.43 -7.13 -19.16
N ASN A 321 6.87 -7.80 -20.21
CA ASN A 321 6.15 -8.90 -20.82
C ASN A 321 6.59 -10.25 -20.22
N ALA A 322 5.94 -10.64 -19.11
CA ALA A 322 6.23 -11.91 -18.44
C ALA A 322 5.99 -13.13 -19.34
N PHE A 323 5.01 -13.05 -20.23
CA PHE A 323 4.65 -14.15 -21.10
C PHE A 323 5.70 -14.37 -22.21
N ALA A 324 6.18 -13.30 -22.84
CA ALA A 324 7.25 -13.38 -23.83
C ALA A 324 8.53 -13.99 -23.23
N LEU A 325 8.89 -13.60 -22.01
CA LEU A 325 10.05 -14.13 -21.31
C LEU A 325 9.96 -15.65 -21.12
N VAL A 326 8.81 -16.14 -20.67
CA VAL A 326 8.59 -17.57 -20.42
C VAL A 326 8.54 -18.37 -21.73
N GLN A 327 8.17 -17.75 -22.84
CA GLN A 327 8.23 -18.35 -24.18
C GLN A 327 9.66 -18.39 -24.76
N GLY A 328 10.64 -17.88 -24.05
CA GLY A 328 12.04 -17.94 -24.45
C GLY A 328 12.55 -16.67 -25.18
N ALA A 329 11.77 -15.58 -25.14
CA ALA A 329 12.22 -14.28 -25.64
C ALA A 329 13.21 -13.64 -24.64
N VAL A 330 14.36 -14.29 -24.45
CA VAL A 330 15.42 -13.80 -23.57
C VAL A 330 16.47 -13.05 -24.42
N SER A 331 16.87 -11.86 -23.94
CA SER A 331 17.94 -11.10 -24.59
C SER A 331 19.26 -11.88 -24.56
N PRO A 332 19.95 -12.01 -25.69
CA PRO A 332 21.24 -12.70 -25.75
C PRO A 332 22.34 -11.93 -24.98
N ASP A 333 22.23 -10.62 -24.86
CA ASP A 333 23.16 -9.77 -24.13
C ASP A 333 22.42 -8.85 -23.17
N ILE A 334 22.04 -9.42 -22.02
CA ILE A 334 21.31 -8.74 -20.93
C ILE A 334 22.15 -7.60 -20.35
N GLN A 335 23.46 -7.76 -20.26
CA GLN A 335 24.33 -6.75 -19.68
C GLN A 335 24.40 -5.50 -20.55
N HIS A 336 24.48 -5.66 -21.87
CA HIS A 336 24.42 -4.55 -22.81
C HIS A 336 23.03 -3.89 -22.80
N ALA A 337 21.95 -4.69 -22.80
CA ALA A 337 20.59 -4.19 -22.74
C ALA A 337 20.34 -3.35 -21.46
N PHE A 338 20.80 -3.82 -20.30
CA PHE A 338 20.72 -3.05 -19.06
C PHE A 338 21.60 -1.79 -19.12
N GLY A 339 22.81 -1.88 -19.68
CA GLY A 339 23.70 -0.73 -19.86
C GLY A 339 23.08 0.36 -20.75
N SER A 340 22.38 -0.01 -21.80
CA SER A 340 21.69 0.95 -22.69
C SER A 340 20.55 1.68 -21.97
N LEU A 341 19.82 1.02 -21.06
CA LEU A 341 18.83 1.68 -20.23
C LEU A 341 19.46 2.75 -19.34
N LEU A 342 20.60 2.45 -18.73
CA LEU A 342 21.29 3.39 -17.82
C LEU A 342 21.87 4.61 -18.55
N THR A 343 22.18 4.51 -19.82
CA THR A 343 22.70 5.64 -20.61
C THR A 343 21.60 6.59 -21.09
N ALA A 344 20.33 6.17 -21.04
CA ALA A 344 19.21 6.97 -21.53
C ALA A 344 18.74 7.99 -20.47
N PRO A 345 18.64 9.29 -20.80
CA PRO A 345 18.15 10.32 -19.89
C PRO A 345 16.73 10.08 -19.39
N SER A 346 15.87 9.50 -20.23
CA SER A 346 14.48 9.16 -19.88
C SER A 346 14.36 8.12 -18.78
N PHE A 347 15.30 7.18 -18.72
CA PHE A 347 15.36 6.23 -17.62
C PHE A 347 15.54 6.96 -16.28
N TRP A 348 16.49 7.87 -16.20
CA TRP A 348 16.75 8.62 -14.97
C TRP A 348 15.62 9.58 -14.62
N CYS A 349 14.95 10.15 -15.62
CA CYS A 349 13.74 10.94 -15.42
C CYS A 349 12.61 10.10 -14.76
N GLY A 350 12.35 8.92 -15.30
CA GLY A 350 11.36 8.01 -14.75
C GLY A 350 11.74 7.49 -13.35
N PHE A 351 13.00 7.13 -13.15
CA PHE A 351 13.53 6.66 -11.88
C PHE A 351 13.39 7.73 -10.77
N ALA A 352 13.84 8.95 -11.04
CA ALA A 352 13.71 10.07 -10.12
C ALA A 352 12.22 10.41 -9.87
N GLY A 353 11.40 10.35 -10.92
CA GLY A 353 9.97 10.58 -10.83
C GLY A 353 9.26 9.57 -9.92
N TRP A 354 9.55 8.28 -10.06
CA TRP A 354 8.98 7.26 -9.18
C TRP A 354 9.35 7.48 -7.71
N ILE A 355 10.62 7.78 -7.43
CA ILE A 355 11.09 8.08 -6.08
C ILE A 355 10.41 9.35 -5.56
N GLY A 356 10.38 10.41 -6.38
CA GLY A 356 9.78 11.70 -6.02
C GLY A 356 8.29 11.60 -5.72
N VAL A 357 7.53 10.89 -6.56
CA VAL A 357 6.08 10.65 -6.35
C VAL A 357 5.83 9.88 -5.07
N SER A 358 6.58 8.79 -4.83
CA SER A 358 6.39 8.00 -3.60
C SER A 358 6.70 8.80 -2.33
N GLY A 359 7.74 9.63 -2.38
CA GLY A 359 8.08 10.53 -1.28
C GLY A 359 7.01 11.60 -1.05
N LEU A 360 6.54 12.24 -2.12
CA LEU A 360 5.51 13.28 -2.07
C LEU A 360 4.21 12.76 -1.47
N VAL A 361 3.72 11.61 -1.97
CA VAL A 361 2.50 10.95 -1.47
C VAL A 361 2.64 10.63 0.02
N SER A 362 3.78 10.07 0.42
CA SER A 362 4.02 9.71 1.81
C SER A 362 4.15 10.94 2.73
N LEU A 363 4.77 12.04 2.26
CA LEU A 363 4.88 13.28 3.03
C LEU A 363 3.52 13.98 3.24
N ILE A 364 2.69 14.04 2.19
CA ILE A 364 1.34 14.61 2.29
C ILE A 364 0.51 13.79 3.30
N ARG A 365 0.68 12.47 3.28
CA ARG A 365 -0.05 11.55 4.16
C ARG A 365 0.41 11.60 5.63
N LEU A 366 1.52 12.23 5.97
CA LEU A 366 1.90 12.44 7.38
C LEU A 366 0.86 13.24 8.17
N ARG A 367 0.03 14.02 7.49
CA ARG A 367 -1.11 14.70 8.11
C ARG A 367 -2.32 13.76 8.15
N PRO A 368 -2.87 13.43 9.33
CA PRO A 368 -3.83 12.33 9.52
C PRO A 368 -5.26 12.62 9.08
N THR A 369 -5.52 13.66 8.28
CA THR A 369 -6.87 13.98 7.83
C THR A 369 -7.23 13.29 6.51
N ARG A 370 -8.51 12.97 6.29
CA ARG A 370 -9.01 12.37 5.04
C ARG A 370 -8.73 13.23 3.82
N ALA A 371 -8.87 14.55 3.97
CA ALA A 371 -8.60 15.48 2.87
C ALA A 371 -7.15 15.31 2.38
N PHE A 372 -6.18 15.13 3.29
CA PHE A 372 -4.79 14.91 2.91
C PHE A 372 -4.53 13.51 2.35
N ALA A 373 -5.24 12.47 2.82
CA ALA A 373 -5.15 11.15 2.22
C ALA A 373 -5.66 11.15 0.77
N PHE A 374 -6.82 11.76 0.52
CA PHE A 374 -7.35 11.94 -0.83
C PHE A 374 -6.44 12.83 -1.68
N LEU A 375 -6.01 13.98 -1.13
CA LEU A 375 -5.10 14.91 -1.79
C LEU A 375 -3.76 14.24 -2.17
N SER A 376 -3.23 13.35 -1.32
CA SER A 376 -1.98 12.65 -1.59
C SER A 376 -2.05 11.77 -2.84
N VAL A 377 -3.16 11.06 -3.03
CA VAL A 377 -3.39 10.21 -4.21
C VAL A 377 -3.61 11.07 -5.45
N LEU A 378 -4.42 12.13 -5.33
CA LEU A 378 -4.72 13.03 -6.45
C LEU A 378 -3.47 13.78 -6.93
N VAL A 379 -2.73 14.41 -6.02
CA VAL A 379 -1.49 15.14 -6.35
C VAL A 379 -0.41 14.16 -6.82
N GLY A 380 -0.27 13.01 -6.15
CA GLY A 380 0.67 11.97 -6.55
C GLY A 380 0.37 11.44 -7.96
N GLY A 381 -0.90 11.18 -8.28
CA GLY A 381 -1.34 10.76 -9.61
C GLY A 381 -1.07 11.82 -10.67
N ALA A 382 -1.39 13.09 -10.40
CA ALA A 382 -1.13 14.19 -11.32
C ALA A 382 0.38 14.36 -11.61
N VAL A 383 1.21 14.34 -10.57
CA VAL A 383 2.67 14.43 -10.72
C VAL A 383 3.22 13.21 -11.47
N LEU A 384 2.73 12.00 -11.17
CA LEU A 384 3.12 10.79 -11.88
C LEU A 384 2.79 10.88 -13.36
N THR A 385 1.59 11.34 -13.71
CA THR A 385 1.18 11.55 -15.10
C THR A 385 2.11 12.50 -15.83
N LEU A 386 2.48 13.63 -15.20
CA LEU A 386 3.43 14.58 -15.76
C LEU A 386 4.82 13.95 -15.95
N VAL A 387 5.30 13.16 -15.00
CA VAL A 387 6.56 12.42 -15.12
C VAL A 387 6.52 11.42 -16.27
N MET A 388 5.44 10.64 -16.38
CA MET A 388 5.29 9.66 -17.48
C MET A 388 5.24 10.37 -18.85
N MET A 389 4.54 11.48 -18.97
CA MET A 389 4.55 12.32 -20.17
C MET A 389 5.97 12.82 -20.48
N ALA A 390 6.69 13.34 -19.49
CA ALA A 390 8.07 13.80 -19.68
C ALA A 390 9.01 12.66 -20.15
N VAL A 391 8.88 11.46 -19.59
CA VAL A 391 9.64 10.26 -19.98
C VAL A 391 9.39 9.91 -21.46
N VAL A 392 8.15 9.99 -21.93
CA VAL A 392 7.80 9.75 -23.34
C VAL A 392 8.34 10.86 -24.23
N PHE A 393 8.18 12.14 -23.84
CA PHE A 393 8.63 13.28 -24.66
C PHE A 393 10.14 13.40 -24.76
N VAL A 394 10.89 13.08 -23.72
CA VAL A 394 12.38 13.12 -23.74
C VAL A 394 12.94 12.13 -24.75
N ASN A 395 12.23 11.05 -25.04
CA ASN A 395 12.62 10.04 -26.04
C ASN A 395 11.97 10.23 -27.41
N ALA A 396 10.99 11.12 -27.54
CA ALA A 396 10.44 11.41 -28.85
C ALA A 396 11.58 11.94 -29.74
N PRO A 397 11.94 11.25 -30.82
CA PRO A 397 12.91 11.81 -31.79
C PRO A 397 12.40 13.18 -32.14
N SER A 398 13.29 14.17 -32.07
CA SER A 398 12.97 15.57 -32.28
C SER A 398 12.11 15.67 -33.55
N ALA A 399 10.79 15.80 -33.35
CA ALA A 399 9.80 15.96 -34.42
C ALA A 399 10.04 17.22 -35.27
N THR A 400 10.99 18.02 -34.86
CA THR A 400 11.47 19.19 -35.58
C THR A 400 12.26 18.85 -36.87
N THR A 401 12.82 17.64 -37.01
CA THR A 401 13.55 17.26 -38.24
C THR A 401 12.66 16.55 -39.27
N SER A 402 11.51 15.99 -38.85
CA SER A 402 10.57 15.33 -39.79
C SER A 402 9.50 16.26 -40.36
N LEU A 403 9.31 17.46 -39.76
CA LEU A 403 8.38 18.49 -40.29
C LEU A 403 8.87 19.19 -41.56
N VAL A 404 10.15 19.07 -41.91
CA VAL A 404 10.70 19.62 -43.15
C VAL A 404 10.63 18.63 -44.33
N GLY A 405 10.36 17.36 -44.07
CA GLY A 405 10.37 16.29 -45.11
C GLY A 405 9.00 15.69 -45.49
N ALA A 406 7.92 15.99 -44.80
CA ALA A 406 6.61 15.39 -45.05
C ALA A 406 5.52 16.43 -45.29
N THR A 407 5.65 17.18 -46.37
CA THR A 407 4.49 17.82 -47.02
C THR A 407 3.80 16.80 -47.91
N SER A 408 3.05 15.88 -47.35
CA SER A 408 1.97 15.20 -48.04
C SER A 408 0.98 14.56 -47.05
N VAL A 409 -0.17 15.24 -46.93
CA VAL A 409 -1.54 14.73 -46.77
C VAL A 409 -1.83 13.92 -45.48
N GLY A 410 -2.50 14.58 -44.60
CA GLY A 410 -3.20 13.97 -43.48
C GLY A 410 -3.60 15.03 -42.46
N SER A 411 -4.69 15.74 -42.72
CA SER A 411 -5.26 16.77 -41.84
C SER A 411 -5.74 16.18 -40.53
N GLY A 412 -4.89 16.22 -39.51
CA GLY A 412 -5.29 16.09 -38.11
C GLY A 412 -5.09 17.45 -37.43
N LEU A 413 -6.16 18.10 -37.05
CA LEU A 413 -6.16 19.34 -36.31
C LEU A 413 -5.35 19.14 -35.01
N LEU A 414 -4.29 19.93 -34.84
CA LEU A 414 -3.46 20.03 -33.62
C LEU A 414 -2.22 19.16 -33.47
N GLY A 415 -1.51 18.70 -34.46
CA GLY A 415 -0.07 18.30 -34.36
C GLY A 415 0.38 17.48 -33.11
N MET A 416 -0.56 16.88 -32.36
CA MET A 416 -0.27 15.97 -31.27
C MET A 416 -0.22 14.53 -31.81
N PRO A 417 0.78 13.72 -31.43
CA PRO A 417 0.71 12.29 -31.72
C PRO A 417 -0.59 11.77 -31.11
N ALA A 418 -1.38 11.04 -31.92
CA ALA A 418 -2.62 10.44 -31.45
C ALA A 418 -2.31 9.56 -30.22
N LEU A 419 -2.64 10.04 -29.04
CA LEU A 419 -2.63 9.24 -27.84
C LEU A 419 -3.72 8.19 -28.01
N GLU A 420 -3.33 6.93 -28.24
CA GLU A 420 -4.30 5.86 -28.30
C GLU A 420 -5.04 5.70 -26.96
N LEU A 421 -6.28 5.23 -27.01
CA LEU A 421 -7.18 5.12 -25.87
C LEU A 421 -6.54 4.38 -24.66
N THR A 422 -5.66 3.43 -24.95
CA THR A 422 -4.89 2.66 -23.95
C THR A 422 -3.88 3.50 -23.19
N GLN A 423 -3.24 4.49 -23.81
CA GLN A 423 -2.37 5.44 -23.11
C GLN A 423 -3.18 6.37 -22.22
N VAL A 424 -4.33 6.82 -22.73
CA VAL A 424 -5.25 7.65 -21.95
C VAL A 424 -5.81 6.86 -20.76
N ILE A 425 -6.14 5.58 -20.94
CA ILE A 425 -6.63 4.72 -19.86
C ILE A 425 -5.52 4.44 -18.84
N SER A 426 -4.28 4.14 -19.28
CA SER A 426 -3.13 3.97 -18.36
C SER A 426 -2.83 5.25 -17.59
N LEU A 427 -2.92 6.41 -18.23
CA LEU A 427 -2.78 7.71 -17.60
C LEU A 427 -3.94 8.02 -16.65
N LEU A 428 -5.20 7.68 -17.02
CA LEU A 428 -6.37 7.86 -16.15
C LEU A 428 -6.39 6.90 -14.97
N VAL A 429 -5.89 5.69 -15.12
CA VAL A 429 -5.75 4.73 -14.00
C VAL A 429 -4.64 5.16 -13.04
N SER A 430 -3.68 5.99 -13.48
CA SER A 430 -2.64 6.57 -12.64
C SER A 430 -3.12 7.82 -11.85
N VAL A 431 -4.31 8.36 -12.16
CA VAL A 431 -5.00 9.43 -11.43
C VAL A 431 -6.06 8.84 -10.49
#